data_7a5a785e5ee41024dd69725867710e40
#
_entry.id   7a5a785e5ee41024dd69725867710e40
#
_cell.length_a   1.000
_cell.length_b   1.000
_cell.length_c   1.000
_cell.angle_alpha   90.00
_cell.angle_beta   90.00
_cell.angle_gamma   90.00
#
_symmetry.space_group_name_H-M   'P 1'
#
loop_
_entity.id
_entity.type
_entity.pdbx_description
1 polymer ?
#
loop_
_entity_poly.entity_id
_entity_poly.type
_entity_poly.pdbx_seq_one_letter_code
_entity_poly.pdbx_strand_id
1 'polypeptide(L)'
;MLLLILKRIGLGLITLFIVSLITFVGVEVLPGDACTTYLEREAYGAALDACIKRLGLDVPAYERYLDWASNVVRGDFGYSLSGEMPINEVLGPRVKNSLVLASVSILIGIPLAIVLGIITALWRDKLPDIMISTITIFSMTIPEFISATLLILIVAIWLGWLPGIVILPSDATFFELLSNIILPVVAISMIMTAHMARMVRSSVIQVMSSDYVQMAILKGVPYWKMVFRHVLPNALLPAINVVALTIAWLLGGVVVTEVVFNYPGLGRLVIESISNRDLPVVQALAIILASIYVGINLIADLMTLMLNPRLKSLQIRK
;
A
#
# COMPACT_ATOMS: atom_id res chain seq x y z
N MET A 1 -12.05 25.06 -2.02
CA MET A 1 -12.16 23.61 -2.20
C MET A 1 -11.70 23.17 -3.59
N LEU A 2 -12.37 23.61 -4.66
CA LEU A 2 -12.02 23.22 -6.04
C LEU A 2 -10.55 23.49 -6.39
N LEU A 3 -10.03 24.66 -6.06
CA LEU A 3 -8.64 25.04 -6.32
C LEU A 3 -7.63 24.12 -5.60
N LEU A 4 -7.93 23.67 -4.38
CA LEU A 4 -7.07 22.73 -3.65
C LEU A 4 -7.09 21.34 -4.31
N ILE A 5 -8.27 20.87 -4.74
CA ILE A 5 -8.41 19.60 -5.45
C ILE A 5 -7.62 19.65 -6.76
N LEU A 6 -7.80 20.71 -7.55
CA LEU A 6 -7.06 20.91 -8.80
C LEU A 6 -5.54 20.97 -8.57
N LYS A 7 -5.09 21.66 -7.51
CA LYS A 7 -3.66 21.69 -7.15
C LYS A 7 -3.14 20.30 -6.79
N ARG A 8 -3.91 19.49 -6.05
CA ARG A 8 -3.52 18.12 -5.67
C ARG A 8 -3.49 17.19 -6.88
N ILE A 9 -4.47 17.28 -7.76
CA ILE A 9 -4.48 16.52 -9.04
C ILE A 9 -3.27 16.94 -9.88
N GLY A 10 -3.01 18.24 -10.03
CA GLY A 10 -1.85 18.73 -10.78
C GLY A 10 -0.52 18.23 -10.23
N LEU A 11 -0.34 18.23 -8.90
CA LEU A 11 0.85 17.66 -8.25
C LEU A 11 0.94 16.15 -8.48
N GLY A 12 -0.19 15.43 -8.42
CA GLY A 12 -0.23 14.00 -8.73
C GLY A 12 0.20 13.69 -10.16
N LEU A 13 -0.29 14.46 -11.14
CA LEU A 13 0.10 14.30 -12.55
C LEU A 13 1.59 14.62 -12.77
N ILE A 14 2.12 15.66 -12.12
CA ILE A 14 3.55 15.97 -12.14
C ILE A 14 4.37 14.81 -11.56
N THR A 15 3.92 14.23 -10.45
CA THR A 15 4.58 13.07 -9.83
C THR A 15 4.61 11.88 -10.80
N LEU A 16 3.47 11.56 -11.43
CA LEU A 16 3.40 10.47 -12.42
C LEU A 16 4.30 10.73 -13.63
N PHE A 17 4.33 11.96 -14.12
CA PHE A 17 5.24 12.35 -15.20
C PHE A 17 6.72 12.16 -14.80
N ILE A 18 7.11 12.62 -13.60
CA ILE A 18 8.48 12.45 -13.10
C ILE A 18 8.82 10.96 -12.94
N VAL A 19 7.91 10.16 -12.37
CA VAL A 19 8.10 8.72 -12.23
C VAL A 19 8.25 8.05 -13.59
N SER A 20 7.40 8.41 -14.58
CA SER A 20 7.51 7.85 -15.93
C SER A 20 8.87 8.14 -16.57
N LEU A 21 9.34 9.38 -16.43
CA LEU A 21 10.63 9.79 -16.97
C LEU A 21 11.80 9.06 -16.28
N ILE A 22 11.78 9.00 -14.94
CA ILE A 22 12.82 8.30 -14.16
C ILE A 22 12.85 6.81 -14.51
N THR A 23 11.69 6.18 -14.61
CA THR A 23 11.59 4.75 -14.92
C THR A 23 12.08 4.47 -16.33
N PHE A 24 11.68 5.29 -17.31
CA PHE A 24 12.12 5.14 -18.69
C PHE A 24 13.66 5.36 -18.81
N VAL A 25 14.16 6.46 -18.28
CA VAL A 25 15.60 6.77 -18.30
C VAL A 25 16.38 5.71 -17.52
N GLY A 26 15.83 5.23 -16.39
CA GLY A 26 16.47 4.17 -15.61
C GLY A 26 16.69 2.89 -16.42
N VAL A 27 15.71 2.50 -17.23
CA VAL A 27 15.82 1.32 -18.12
C VAL A 27 16.79 1.61 -19.27
N GLU A 28 16.77 2.82 -19.81
CA GLU A 28 17.63 3.22 -20.95
C GLU A 28 19.13 3.28 -20.58
N VAL A 29 19.44 3.69 -19.35
CA VAL A 29 20.83 3.86 -18.87
C VAL A 29 21.45 2.54 -18.37
N LEU A 30 20.64 1.49 -18.19
CA LEU A 30 21.16 0.17 -17.78
C LEU A 30 22.19 -0.34 -18.80
N PRO A 31 23.32 -0.89 -18.33
CA PRO A 31 24.33 -1.43 -19.23
C PRO A 31 23.80 -2.62 -20.02
N GLY A 32 23.83 -2.53 -21.35
CA GLY A 32 23.13 -3.44 -22.27
C GLY A 32 21.71 -2.94 -22.58
N ASP A 33 21.22 -3.25 -23.77
CA ASP A 33 19.80 -2.99 -24.09
C ASP A 33 18.89 -4.04 -23.45
N ALA A 34 17.57 -3.78 -23.43
CA ALA A 34 16.59 -4.70 -22.87
C ALA A 34 16.66 -6.10 -23.50
N CYS A 35 16.98 -6.18 -24.79
CA CYS A 35 17.05 -7.44 -25.51
C CYS A 35 18.32 -8.23 -25.17
N THR A 36 19.49 -7.58 -25.14
CA THR A 36 20.74 -8.25 -24.75
C THR A 36 20.69 -8.71 -23.30
N THR A 37 20.06 -7.93 -22.43
CA THR A 37 19.89 -8.25 -21.02
C THR A 37 18.95 -9.42 -20.80
N TYR A 38 17.85 -9.48 -21.58
CA TYR A 38 16.87 -10.56 -21.50
C TYR A 38 17.34 -11.86 -22.13
N LEU A 39 17.90 -11.79 -23.37
CA LEU A 39 18.33 -12.96 -24.13
C LEU A 39 19.65 -13.58 -23.61
N GLU A 40 20.43 -12.83 -22.84
CA GLU A 40 21.71 -13.29 -22.27
C GLU A 40 22.63 -13.98 -23.32
N ARG A 41 22.74 -15.30 -23.22
CA ARG A 41 23.60 -16.09 -24.11
C ARG A 41 23.02 -16.29 -25.51
N GLU A 42 21.72 -16.03 -25.71
CA GLU A 42 21.05 -16.12 -27.01
C GLU A 42 20.93 -14.77 -27.72
N ALA A 43 21.59 -13.72 -27.19
CA ALA A 43 21.57 -12.35 -27.72
C ALA A 43 22.40 -12.20 -28.97
N TYR A 44 22.11 -13.00 -30.01
CA TYR A 44 22.77 -12.91 -31.33
C TYR A 44 21.81 -13.33 -32.47
N GLY A 45 22.14 -12.86 -33.69
CA GLY A 45 21.41 -13.21 -34.90
C GLY A 45 19.94 -12.82 -34.91
N ALA A 46 19.11 -13.65 -35.51
CA ALA A 46 17.70 -13.35 -35.76
C ALA A 46 16.87 -13.11 -34.46
N ALA A 47 17.23 -13.74 -33.37
CA ALA A 47 16.52 -13.56 -32.09
C ALA A 47 16.73 -12.14 -31.52
N LEU A 48 17.96 -11.64 -31.58
CA LEU A 48 18.30 -10.29 -31.16
C LEU A 48 17.64 -9.25 -32.07
N ASP A 49 17.72 -9.44 -33.39
CA ASP A 49 17.12 -8.52 -34.38
C ASP A 49 15.58 -8.46 -34.24
N ALA A 50 14.95 -9.58 -33.96
CA ALA A 50 13.50 -9.64 -33.71
C ALA A 50 13.10 -8.90 -32.43
N CYS A 51 13.88 -9.07 -31.37
CA CYS A 51 13.67 -8.38 -30.09
C CYS A 51 13.87 -6.85 -30.26
N ILE A 52 14.95 -6.41 -30.90
CA ILE A 52 15.25 -4.99 -31.16
C ILE A 52 14.11 -4.33 -31.92
N LYS A 53 13.62 -4.97 -33.00
CA LYS A 53 12.48 -4.46 -33.78
C LYS A 53 11.20 -4.44 -32.98
N ARG A 54 10.95 -5.46 -32.14
CA ARG A 54 9.73 -5.55 -31.30
C ARG A 54 9.69 -4.43 -30.25
N LEU A 55 10.82 -4.08 -29.67
CA LEU A 55 10.92 -3.00 -28.67
C LEU A 55 11.21 -1.64 -29.29
N GLY A 56 11.42 -1.55 -30.62
CA GLY A 56 11.76 -0.31 -31.30
C GLY A 56 13.08 0.30 -30.86
N LEU A 57 14.05 -0.52 -30.45
CA LEU A 57 15.34 -0.03 -29.94
C LEU A 57 16.22 0.62 -31.01
N ASP A 58 15.84 0.49 -32.26
CA ASP A 58 16.42 1.16 -33.44
C ASP A 58 15.94 2.61 -33.61
N VAL A 59 14.92 3.03 -32.83
CA VAL A 59 14.36 4.39 -32.83
C VAL A 59 15.01 5.23 -31.70
N PRO A 60 15.19 6.56 -31.88
CA PRO A 60 15.72 7.42 -30.84
C PRO A 60 14.94 7.35 -29.53
N ALA A 61 15.63 7.40 -28.37
CA ALA A 61 15.02 7.23 -27.05
C ALA A 61 13.87 8.19 -26.76
N TYR A 62 13.94 9.44 -27.22
CA TYR A 62 12.86 10.42 -26.99
C TYR A 62 11.59 10.09 -27.76
N GLU A 63 11.68 9.51 -28.96
CA GLU A 63 10.51 9.05 -29.72
C GLU A 63 9.88 7.84 -29.04
N ARG A 64 10.69 6.88 -28.60
CA ARG A 64 10.25 5.72 -27.83
C ARG A 64 9.54 6.11 -26.54
N TYR A 65 10.07 7.12 -25.83
CA TYR A 65 9.41 7.64 -24.64
C TYR A 65 8.04 8.22 -24.93
N LEU A 66 7.91 9.04 -25.97
CA LEU A 66 6.63 9.66 -26.34
C LEU A 66 5.60 8.62 -26.77
N ASP A 67 6.01 7.64 -27.56
CA ASP A 67 5.14 6.54 -28.00
C ASP A 67 4.71 5.69 -26.80
N TRP A 68 5.64 5.28 -25.95
CA TRP A 68 5.35 4.53 -24.73
C TRP A 68 4.43 5.31 -23.79
N ALA A 69 4.73 6.56 -23.49
CA ALA A 69 3.93 7.40 -22.62
C ALA A 69 2.50 7.62 -23.16
N SER A 70 2.37 7.80 -24.49
CA SER A 70 1.06 7.95 -25.15
C SER A 70 0.23 6.67 -25.05
N ASN A 71 0.86 5.50 -25.18
CA ASN A 71 0.21 4.19 -25.06
C ASN A 71 -0.21 3.93 -23.61
N VAL A 72 0.66 4.22 -22.63
CA VAL A 72 0.34 4.13 -21.20
C VAL A 72 -0.89 4.98 -20.84
N VAL A 73 -0.99 6.21 -21.34
CA VAL A 73 -2.18 7.07 -21.12
C VAL A 73 -3.45 6.46 -21.71
N ARG A 74 -3.33 5.68 -22.78
CA ARG A 74 -4.47 4.95 -23.40
C ARG A 74 -4.75 3.62 -22.69
N GLY A 75 -3.95 3.24 -21.69
CA GLY A 75 -4.07 1.99 -20.97
C GLY A 75 -3.41 0.80 -21.68
N ASP A 76 -2.57 1.03 -22.65
CA ASP A 76 -1.77 -0.01 -23.31
C ASP A 76 -0.35 0.03 -22.75
N PHE A 77 0.03 -1.04 -22.03
CA PHE A 77 1.35 -1.19 -21.42
C PHE A 77 2.34 -1.99 -22.28
N GLY A 78 1.91 -2.42 -23.48
CA GLY A 78 2.74 -3.21 -24.39
C GLY A 78 2.77 -4.71 -24.06
N TYR A 79 3.88 -5.36 -24.39
CA TYR A 79 4.06 -6.81 -24.26
C TYR A 79 5.20 -7.16 -23.32
N SER A 80 4.98 -8.23 -22.53
CA SER A 80 6.00 -8.88 -21.73
C SER A 80 7.05 -9.56 -22.61
N LEU A 81 8.32 -9.47 -22.24
CA LEU A 81 9.40 -10.19 -22.90
C LEU A 81 9.39 -11.67 -22.51
N SER A 82 9.19 -11.98 -21.23
CA SER A 82 9.26 -13.33 -20.69
C SER A 82 8.05 -14.19 -21.04
N GLY A 83 6.85 -13.59 -21.11
CA GLY A 83 5.58 -14.29 -21.35
C GLY A 83 5.04 -14.18 -22.76
N GLU A 84 5.62 -13.31 -23.60
CA GLU A 84 5.14 -12.99 -24.95
C GLU A 84 3.66 -12.63 -25.05
N MET A 85 3.07 -12.17 -23.94
CA MET A 85 1.64 -11.82 -23.82
C MET A 85 1.46 -10.32 -23.51
N PRO A 86 0.27 -9.75 -23.80
CA PRO A 86 -0.04 -8.37 -23.40
C PRO A 86 0.11 -8.16 -21.90
N ILE A 87 0.84 -7.12 -21.52
CA ILE A 87 1.07 -6.79 -20.09
C ILE A 87 -0.26 -6.57 -19.35
N ASN A 88 -1.26 -6.02 -20.03
CA ASN A 88 -2.58 -5.79 -19.47
C ASN A 88 -3.27 -7.06 -18.96
N GLU A 89 -3.07 -8.19 -19.64
CA GLU A 89 -3.63 -9.49 -19.23
C GLU A 89 -2.95 -10.04 -17.97
N VAL A 90 -1.66 -9.75 -17.82
CA VAL A 90 -0.89 -10.14 -16.61
C VAL A 90 -1.26 -9.24 -15.43
N LEU A 91 -1.41 -7.93 -15.66
CA LEU A 91 -1.63 -6.93 -14.62
C LEU A 91 -3.03 -6.99 -14.01
N GLY A 92 -4.08 -7.16 -14.81
CA GLY A 92 -5.46 -7.10 -14.35
C GLY A 92 -5.75 -7.99 -13.13
N PRO A 93 -5.50 -9.31 -13.23
CA PRO A 93 -5.66 -10.23 -12.10
C PRO A 93 -4.79 -9.87 -10.88
N ARG A 94 -3.54 -9.46 -11.11
CA ARG A 94 -2.59 -9.11 -10.04
C ARG A 94 -3.02 -7.86 -9.26
N VAL A 95 -3.51 -6.81 -9.97
CA VAL A 95 -4.10 -5.61 -9.35
C VAL A 95 -5.29 -6.00 -8.46
N LYS A 96 -6.24 -6.79 -8.99
CA LYS A 96 -7.39 -7.29 -8.23
C LYS A 96 -6.94 -8.00 -6.95
N ASN A 97 -5.98 -8.90 -7.05
CA ASN A 97 -5.52 -9.71 -5.92
C ASN A 97 -4.87 -8.83 -4.84
N SER A 98 -3.95 -7.92 -5.20
CA SER A 98 -3.35 -6.98 -4.24
C SER A 98 -4.40 -6.09 -3.58
N LEU A 99 -5.40 -5.62 -4.34
CA LEU A 99 -6.50 -4.82 -3.79
C LEU A 99 -7.37 -5.62 -2.81
N VAL A 100 -7.64 -6.91 -3.09
CA VAL A 100 -8.38 -7.79 -2.16
C VAL A 100 -7.60 -7.94 -0.87
N LEU A 101 -6.31 -8.29 -0.94
CA LEU A 101 -5.44 -8.46 0.22
C LEU A 101 -5.37 -7.17 1.07
N ALA A 102 -5.12 -6.03 0.43
CA ALA A 102 -5.05 -4.73 1.09
C ALA A 102 -6.39 -4.36 1.75
N SER A 103 -7.51 -4.52 1.02
CA SER A 103 -8.84 -4.16 1.51
C SER A 103 -9.26 -4.98 2.73
N VAL A 104 -9.02 -6.30 2.71
CA VAL A 104 -9.34 -7.17 3.85
C VAL A 104 -8.45 -6.83 5.05
N SER A 105 -7.16 -6.57 4.82
CA SER A 105 -6.24 -6.15 5.89
C SER A 105 -6.65 -4.82 6.53
N ILE A 106 -7.10 -3.85 5.74
CA ILE A 106 -7.63 -2.56 6.19
C ILE A 106 -8.91 -2.75 7.01
N LEU A 107 -9.85 -3.55 6.52
CA LEU A 107 -11.13 -3.82 7.17
C LEU A 107 -10.97 -4.47 8.55
N ILE A 108 -9.94 -5.27 8.74
CA ILE A 108 -9.64 -5.94 10.03
C ILE A 108 -8.74 -5.06 10.88
N GLY A 109 -7.63 -4.58 10.33
CA GLY A 109 -6.59 -3.93 11.10
C GLY A 109 -6.98 -2.55 11.62
N ILE A 110 -7.71 -1.73 10.85
CA ILE A 110 -8.12 -0.37 11.30
C ILE A 110 -9.07 -0.43 12.50
N PRO A 111 -10.20 -1.18 12.46
CA PRO A 111 -11.07 -1.30 13.62
C PRO A 111 -10.36 -1.87 14.84
N LEU A 112 -9.53 -2.89 14.64
CA LEU A 112 -8.75 -3.48 15.74
C LEU A 112 -7.78 -2.46 16.35
N ALA A 113 -7.08 -1.68 15.54
CA ALA A 113 -6.19 -0.63 16.01
C ALA A 113 -6.91 0.46 16.80
N ILE A 114 -8.07 0.89 16.34
CA ILE A 114 -8.91 1.88 17.04
C ILE A 114 -9.32 1.34 18.41
N VAL A 115 -9.84 0.11 18.46
CA VAL A 115 -10.28 -0.53 19.70
C VAL A 115 -9.12 -0.68 20.69
N LEU A 116 -7.98 -1.23 20.24
CA LEU A 116 -6.79 -1.42 21.09
C LEU A 116 -6.22 -0.08 21.56
N GLY A 117 -6.16 0.93 20.69
CA GLY A 117 -5.69 2.27 21.04
C GLY A 117 -6.59 2.97 22.08
N ILE A 118 -7.90 2.80 21.98
CA ILE A 118 -8.86 3.31 22.98
C ILE A 118 -8.69 2.56 24.31
N ILE A 119 -8.62 1.24 24.27
CA ILE A 119 -8.44 0.42 25.48
C ILE A 119 -7.17 0.86 26.21
N THR A 120 -6.03 0.92 25.53
CA THR A 120 -4.76 1.32 26.12
C THR A 120 -4.77 2.74 26.69
N ALA A 121 -5.49 3.68 26.05
CA ALA A 121 -5.61 5.04 26.54
C ALA A 121 -6.50 5.14 27.79
N LEU A 122 -7.65 4.44 27.82
CA LEU A 122 -8.59 4.48 28.96
C LEU A 122 -8.07 3.76 30.19
N TRP A 123 -7.28 2.71 30.00
CA TRP A 123 -6.62 1.97 31.09
C TRP A 123 -5.12 2.30 31.21
N ARG A 124 -4.78 3.56 30.90
CA ARG A 124 -3.40 4.05 30.95
C ARG A 124 -2.67 3.62 32.23
N ASP A 125 -1.43 3.14 32.08
CA ASP A 125 -0.52 2.68 33.14
C ASP A 125 -1.05 1.46 33.93
N LYS A 126 -2.13 0.80 33.46
CA LYS A 126 -2.67 -0.45 34.02
C LYS A 126 -2.27 -1.66 33.17
N LEU A 127 -2.53 -2.86 33.68
CA LEU A 127 -2.15 -4.13 33.04
C LEU A 127 -2.58 -4.23 31.54
N PRO A 128 -3.81 -3.88 31.13
CA PRO A 128 -4.18 -3.93 29.71
C PRO A 128 -3.32 -3.01 28.83
N ASP A 129 -3.02 -1.79 29.30
CA ASP A 129 -2.15 -0.86 28.57
C ASP A 129 -0.73 -1.42 28.44
N ILE A 130 -0.15 -1.91 29.52
CA ILE A 130 1.22 -2.45 29.53
C ILE A 130 1.31 -3.65 28.57
N MET A 131 0.38 -4.60 28.66
CA MET A 131 0.41 -5.80 27.82
C MET A 131 0.25 -5.46 26.33
N ILE A 132 -0.78 -4.69 25.96
CA ILE A 132 -1.05 -4.34 24.56
C ILE A 132 0.08 -3.47 24.00
N SER A 133 0.57 -2.48 24.77
CA SER A 133 1.68 -1.64 24.35
C SER A 133 2.97 -2.43 24.16
N THR A 134 3.26 -3.40 25.02
CA THR A 134 4.41 -4.30 24.86
C THR A 134 4.30 -5.11 23.58
N ILE A 135 3.15 -5.75 23.34
CA ILE A 135 2.90 -6.53 22.11
C ILE A 135 3.03 -5.64 20.86
N THR A 136 2.46 -4.45 20.87
CA THR A 136 2.53 -3.54 19.73
C THR A 136 3.96 -3.06 19.47
N ILE A 137 4.76 -2.78 20.52
CA ILE A 137 6.17 -2.43 20.38
C ILE A 137 6.96 -3.58 19.75
N PHE A 138 6.78 -4.80 20.23
CA PHE A 138 7.40 -5.98 19.63
C PHE A 138 7.03 -6.14 18.15
N SER A 139 5.74 -6.03 17.82
CA SER A 139 5.26 -6.14 16.45
C SER A 139 5.83 -5.09 15.50
N MET A 140 6.16 -3.88 16.00
CA MET A 140 6.76 -2.81 15.20
C MET A 140 8.29 -2.95 15.06
N THR A 141 8.95 -3.59 16.02
CA THR A 141 10.41 -3.71 16.05
C THR A 141 10.89 -4.84 15.15
N ILE A 142 10.08 -5.89 14.99
CA ILE A 142 10.41 -7.04 14.16
C ILE A 142 10.16 -6.68 12.70
N PRO A 143 11.13 -6.84 11.79
CA PRO A 143 10.92 -6.65 10.36
C PRO A 143 9.76 -7.51 9.82
N GLU A 144 8.99 -6.95 8.89
CA GLU A 144 7.77 -7.56 8.36
C GLU A 144 7.99 -8.99 7.84
N PHE A 145 9.05 -9.22 7.07
CA PHE A 145 9.36 -10.54 6.52
C PHE A 145 9.66 -11.59 7.61
N ILE A 146 10.27 -11.17 8.73
CA ILE A 146 10.52 -12.08 9.88
C ILE A 146 9.20 -12.43 10.54
N SER A 147 8.33 -11.45 10.80
CA SER A 147 7.01 -11.69 11.36
C SER A 147 6.17 -12.62 10.50
N ALA A 148 6.17 -12.41 9.18
CA ALA A 148 5.50 -13.26 8.22
C ALA A 148 6.07 -14.70 8.21
N THR A 149 7.39 -14.84 8.20
CA THR A 149 8.05 -16.16 8.26
C THR A 149 7.78 -16.88 9.58
N LEU A 150 7.79 -16.18 10.71
CA LEU A 150 7.44 -16.75 12.01
C LEU A 150 5.97 -17.21 12.06
N LEU A 151 5.05 -16.47 11.45
CA LEU A 151 3.65 -16.90 11.33
C LEU A 151 3.53 -18.19 10.50
N ILE A 152 4.24 -18.29 9.39
CA ILE A 152 4.29 -19.54 8.61
C ILE A 152 4.84 -20.68 9.47
N LEU A 153 5.98 -20.48 10.13
CA LEU A 153 6.60 -21.51 10.96
C LEU A 153 5.67 -22.00 12.07
N ILE A 154 5.07 -21.07 12.83
CA ILE A 154 4.25 -21.40 13.99
C ILE A 154 2.89 -21.94 13.53
N VAL A 155 2.16 -21.22 12.69
CA VAL A 155 0.75 -21.51 12.40
C VAL A 155 0.60 -22.58 11.32
N ALA A 156 1.44 -22.54 10.27
CA ALA A 156 1.33 -23.48 9.16
C ALA A 156 2.13 -24.77 9.41
N ILE A 157 3.37 -24.67 9.92
CA ILE A 157 4.25 -25.84 10.04
C ILE A 157 4.06 -26.53 11.39
N TRP A 158 4.14 -25.82 12.53
CA TRP A 158 4.05 -26.45 13.85
C TRP A 158 2.64 -26.81 14.26
N LEU A 159 1.65 -25.90 14.01
CA LEU A 159 0.26 -26.12 14.41
C LEU A 159 -0.56 -26.78 13.30
N GLY A 160 -0.18 -26.64 12.02
CA GLY A 160 -0.91 -27.19 10.88
C GLY A 160 -2.32 -26.60 10.69
N TRP A 161 -2.58 -25.38 11.20
CA TRP A 161 -3.93 -24.79 11.19
C TRP A 161 -4.30 -24.15 9.86
N LEU A 162 -3.36 -23.51 9.20
CA LEU A 162 -3.57 -22.73 7.97
C LEU A 162 -2.45 -23.01 6.97
N PRO A 163 -2.71 -22.89 5.66
CA PRO A 163 -1.67 -23.02 4.64
C PRO A 163 -0.66 -21.89 4.77
N GLY A 164 0.65 -22.24 4.72
CA GLY A 164 1.73 -21.25 4.83
C GLY A 164 2.05 -20.55 3.50
N ILE A 165 1.62 -21.12 2.38
CA ILE A 165 1.88 -20.61 1.03
C ILE A 165 0.56 -20.62 0.26
N VAL A 166 0.31 -19.54 -0.48
CA VAL A 166 -0.85 -19.42 -1.36
C VAL A 166 -0.53 -20.05 -2.71
N ILE A 167 -1.25 -21.11 -3.05
CA ILE A 167 -1.11 -21.82 -4.34
C ILE A 167 -2.42 -21.65 -5.10
N LEU A 168 -2.57 -20.48 -5.73
CA LEU A 168 -3.72 -20.13 -6.54
C LEU A 168 -3.27 -19.52 -7.86
N PRO A 169 -4.06 -19.73 -8.95
CA PRO A 169 -3.82 -19.01 -10.20
C PRO A 169 -4.04 -17.49 -10.00
N SER A 170 -3.45 -16.70 -10.86
CA SER A 170 -3.56 -15.23 -10.78
C SER A 170 -4.99 -14.72 -11.01
N ASP A 171 -5.81 -15.48 -11.73
CA ASP A 171 -7.22 -15.20 -12.05
C ASP A 171 -8.21 -15.78 -11.04
N ALA A 172 -7.73 -16.31 -9.90
CA ALA A 172 -8.55 -16.90 -8.85
C ALA A 172 -9.78 -16.04 -8.50
N THR A 173 -10.86 -16.70 -8.17
CA THR A 173 -12.11 -16.05 -7.75
C THR A 173 -11.93 -15.36 -6.39
N PHE A 174 -12.81 -14.41 -6.08
CA PHE A 174 -12.77 -13.70 -4.80
C PHE A 174 -12.86 -14.66 -3.58
N PHE A 175 -13.70 -15.68 -3.67
CA PHE A 175 -13.88 -16.63 -2.55
C PHE A 175 -12.67 -17.55 -2.36
N GLU A 176 -12.02 -17.99 -3.45
CA GLU A 176 -10.79 -18.76 -3.39
C GLU A 176 -9.64 -17.92 -2.78
N LEU A 177 -9.52 -16.66 -3.17
CA LEU A 177 -8.58 -15.75 -2.54
C LEU A 177 -8.85 -15.62 -1.04
N LEU A 178 -10.10 -15.34 -0.65
CA LEU A 178 -10.48 -15.06 0.73
C LEU A 178 -10.16 -16.24 1.68
N SER A 179 -10.33 -17.47 1.23
CA SER A 179 -10.00 -18.67 2.03
C SER A 179 -8.49 -18.87 2.25
N ASN A 180 -7.65 -18.32 1.38
CA ASN A 180 -6.20 -18.53 1.40
C ASN A 180 -5.40 -17.31 1.91
N ILE A 181 -6.04 -16.13 2.14
CA ILE A 181 -5.35 -14.92 2.55
C ILE A 181 -5.28 -14.69 4.06
N ILE A 182 -5.75 -15.63 4.88
CA ILE A 182 -5.84 -15.42 6.34
C ILE A 182 -4.48 -15.10 6.95
N LEU A 183 -3.44 -15.90 6.70
CA LEU A 183 -2.09 -15.65 7.20
C LEU A 183 -1.48 -14.35 6.65
N PRO A 184 -1.49 -14.09 5.34
CA PRO A 184 -1.08 -12.81 4.77
C PRO A 184 -1.78 -11.61 5.43
N VAL A 185 -3.10 -11.68 5.61
CA VAL A 185 -3.90 -10.63 6.26
C VAL A 185 -3.48 -10.42 7.71
N VAL A 186 -3.26 -11.50 8.46
CA VAL A 186 -2.80 -11.42 9.86
C VAL A 186 -1.42 -10.74 9.92
N ALA A 187 -0.49 -11.11 9.04
CA ALA A 187 0.85 -10.52 9.00
C ALA A 187 0.80 -8.99 8.78
N ILE A 188 0.09 -8.55 7.74
CA ILE A 188 -0.08 -7.13 7.41
C ILE A 188 -0.82 -6.40 8.54
N SER A 189 -1.97 -6.97 8.98
CA SER A 189 -2.82 -6.34 9.99
C SER A 189 -2.11 -6.18 11.32
N MET A 190 -1.22 -7.09 11.70
CA MET A 190 -0.47 -7.03 12.96
C MET A 190 0.41 -5.78 13.03
N ILE A 191 1.20 -5.51 11.99
CA ILE A 191 2.10 -4.36 11.94
C ILE A 191 1.31 -3.06 11.82
N MET A 192 0.32 -3.02 10.91
CA MET A 192 -0.56 -1.87 10.73
C MET A 192 -1.30 -1.50 12.02
N THR A 193 -1.88 -2.50 12.68
CA THR A 193 -2.58 -2.33 13.96
C THR A 193 -1.66 -1.78 15.04
N ALA A 194 -0.43 -2.27 15.13
CA ALA A 194 0.54 -1.82 16.12
C ALA A 194 0.87 -0.33 15.97
N HIS A 195 1.18 0.11 14.75
CA HIS A 195 1.46 1.52 14.47
C HIS A 195 0.25 2.42 14.78
N MET A 196 -0.90 2.03 14.29
CA MET A 196 -2.11 2.84 14.40
C MET A 196 -2.67 2.88 15.82
N ALA A 197 -2.65 1.77 16.58
CA ALA A 197 -3.11 1.72 17.96
C ALA A 197 -2.32 2.70 18.86
N ARG A 198 -1.00 2.80 18.68
CA ARG A 198 -0.16 3.79 19.39
C ARG A 198 -0.55 5.23 19.10
N MET A 199 -0.86 5.55 17.82
CA MET A 199 -1.29 6.89 17.44
C MET A 199 -2.67 7.21 18.03
N VAL A 200 -3.61 6.27 17.98
CA VAL A 200 -4.94 6.42 18.60
C VAL A 200 -4.80 6.61 20.11
N ARG A 201 -3.98 5.76 20.78
CA ARG A 201 -3.69 5.90 22.21
C ARG A 201 -3.19 7.30 22.56
N SER A 202 -2.17 7.78 21.86
CA SER A 202 -1.60 9.11 22.07
C SER A 202 -2.63 10.22 21.89
N SER A 203 -3.44 10.14 20.83
CA SER A 203 -4.48 11.12 20.53
C SER A 203 -5.58 11.13 21.61
N VAL A 204 -6.04 9.96 22.07
CA VAL A 204 -7.05 9.87 23.13
C VAL A 204 -6.52 10.44 24.45
N ILE A 205 -5.30 10.12 24.83
CA ILE A 205 -4.66 10.68 26.06
C ILE A 205 -4.56 12.22 25.96
N GLN A 206 -4.12 12.75 24.81
CA GLN A 206 -4.00 14.18 24.61
C GLN A 206 -5.35 14.90 24.73
N VAL A 207 -6.40 14.32 24.15
CA VAL A 207 -7.74 14.91 24.25
C VAL A 207 -8.30 14.80 25.66
N MET A 208 -8.07 13.70 26.36
CA MET A 208 -8.50 13.56 27.77
C MET A 208 -7.87 14.57 28.70
N SER A 209 -6.68 15.08 28.42
CA SER A 209 -6.01 16.13 29.18
C SER A 209 -6.40 17.55 28.79
N SER A 210 -7.29 17.75 27.83
CA SER A 210 -7.72 19.07 27.34
C SER A 210 -8.66 19.79 28.30
N ASP A 211 -8.61 21.13 28.29
CA ASP A 211 -9.40 21.99 29.19
C ASP A 211 -10.90 21.76 29.11
N TYR A 212 -11.44 21.51 27.88
CA TYR A 212 -12.86 21.28 27.70
C TYR A 212 -13.33 19.94 28.30
N VAL A 213 -12.47 18.93 28.34
CA VAL A 213 -12.74 17.65 29.03
C VAL A 213 -12.70 17.85 30.55
N GLN A 214 -11.70 18.60 31.05
CA GLN A 214 -11.64 18.97 32.47
C GLN A 214 -12.89 19.72 32.91
N MET A 215 -13.37 20.66 32.09
CA MET A 215 -14.61 21.41 32.35
C MET A 215 -15.84 20.47 32.35
N ALA A 216 -15.87 19.46 31.49
CA ALA A 216 -16.97 18.49 31.48
C ALA A 216 -16.97 17.64 32.78
N ILE A 217 -15.79 17.27 33.28
CA ILE A 217 -15.63 16.56 34.57
C ILE A 217 -16.15 17.45 35.72
N LEU A 218 -15.72 18.72 35.76
CA LEU A 218 -16.15 19.68 36.79
C LEU A 218 -17.66 19.92 36.79
N LYS A 219 -18.32 19.83 35.62
CA LYS A 219 -19.78 19.90 35.47
C LYS A 219 -20.52 18.61 35.82
N GLY A 220 -19.81 17.57 36.31
CA GLY A 220 -20.39 16.32 36.73
C GLY A 220 -20.91 15.42 35.59
N VAL A 221 -20.37 15.58 34.37
CA VAL A 221 -20.76 14.71 33.24
C VAL A 221 -20.27 13.29 33.54
N PRO A 222 -21.15 12.25 33.45
CA PRO A 222 -20.77 10.86 33.68
C PRO A 222 -19.61 10.44 32.77
N TYR A 223 -18.65 9.68 33.33
CA TYR A 223 -17.39 9.30 32.66
C TYR A 223 -17.59 8.73 31.25
N TRP A 224 -18.44 7.72 31.09
CA TRP A 224 -18.68 7.12 29.79
C TRP A 224 -19.33 8.07 28.78
N LYS A 225 -20.25 8.95 29.24
CA LYS A 225 -20.83 9.99 28.40
C LYS A 225 -19.77 11.00 27.95
N MET A 226 -18.86 11.37 28.82
CA MET A 226 -17.71 12.22 28.51
C MET A 226 -16.82 11.54 27.45
N VAL A 227 -16.44 10.25 27.67
CA VAL A 227 -15.58 9.51 26.73
C VAL A 227 -16.22 9.42 25.35
N PHE A 228 -17.45 8.88 25.24
CA PHE A 228 -18.05 8.61 23.93
C PHE A 228 -18.54 9.86 23.20
N ARG A 229 -18.96 10.91 23.92
CA ARG A 229 -19.57 12.10 23.32
C ARG A 229 -18.60 13.29 23.17
N HIS A 230 -17.55 13.35 23.96
CA HIS A 230 -16.62 14.50 23.98
C HIS A 230 -15.19 14.11 23.64
N VAL A 231 -14.68 12.97 24.10
CA VAL A 231 -13.28 12.57 23.88
C VAL A 231 -13.12 11.89 22.53
N LEU A 232 -13.80 10.75 22.30
CA LEU A 232 -13.56 9.93 21.12
C LEU A 232 -13.83 10.65 19.79
N PRO A 233 -14.91 11.43 19.61
CA PRO A 233 -15.13 12.13 18.35
C PRO A 233 -14.02 13.11 17.99
N ASN A 234 -13.40 13.74 19.01
CA ASN A 234 -12.28 14.67 18.80
C ASN A 234 -10.93 13.95 18.70
N ALA A 235 -10.73 12.87 19.43
CA ALA A 235 -9.51 12.08 19.42
C ALA A 235 -9.34 11.29 18.12
N LEU A 236 -10.42 10.89 17.48
CA LEU A 236 -10.37 10.14 16.23
C LEU A 236 -10.14 11.03 14.98
N LEU A 237 -10.30 12.36 15.08
CA LEU A 237 -10.00 13.27 13.96
C LEU A 237 -8.54 13.18 13.48
N PRO A 238 -7.51 13.20 14.36
CA PRO A 238 -6.14 12.95 13.93
C PRO A 238 -5.91 11.53 13.41
N ALA A 239 -6.65 10.53 13.94
CA ALA A 239 -6.52 9.14 13.50
C ALA A 239 -6.89 8.97 12.00
N ILE A 240 -7.81 9.78 11.47
CA ILE A 240 -8.17 9.75 10.04
C ILE A 240 -6.96 10.05 9.14
N ASN A 241 -6.14 11.02 9.51
CA ASN A 241 -4.91 11.33 8.78
C ASN A 241 -3.91 10.16 8.85
N VAL A 242 -3.87 9.48 9.99
CA VAL A 242 -3.01 8.30 10.18
C VAL A 242 -3.51 7.13 9.35
N VAL A 243 -4.82 6.88 9.30
CA VAL A 243 -5.42 5.88 8.41
C VAL A 243 -4.97 6.11 6.97
N ALA A 244 -5.05 7.35 6.50
CA ALA A 244 -4.66 7.71 5.15
C ALA A 244 -3.18 7.42 4.87
N LEU A 245 -2.29 7.81 5.79
CA LEU A 245 -0.85 7.52 5.69
C LEU A 245 -0.56 6.02 5.77
N THR A 246 -1.29 5.30 6.62
CA THR A 246 -1.15 3.84 6.77
C THR A 246 -1.57 3.11 5.50
N ILE A 247 -2.65 3.53 4.85
CA ILE A 247 -3.09 2.96 3.56
C ILE A 247 -2.02 3.20 2.48
N ALA A 248 -1.42 4.39 2.43
CA ALA A 248 -0.35 4.68 1.49
C ALA A 248 0.92 3.84 1.78
N TRP A 249 1.28 3.67 3.05
CA TRP A 249 2.40 2.83 3.47
C TRP A 249 2.17 1.34 3.16
N LEU A 250 0.92 0.88 3.27
CA LEU A 250 0.52 -0.50 3.05
C LEU A 250 0.91 -1.01 1.66
N LEU A 251 0.96 -0.13 0.65
CA LEU A 251 1.41 -0.50 -0.69
C LEU A 251 2.85 -1.03 -0.72
N GLY A 252 3.73 -0.51 0.14
CA GLY A 252 5.11 -1.03 0.29
C GLY A 252 5.16 -2.36 1.06
N GLY A 253 4.40 -2.47 2.15
CA GLY A 253 4.34 -3.67 3.00
C GLY A 253 3.68 -4.87 2.32
N VAL A 254 2.66 -4.63 1.49
CA VAL A 254 2.01 -5.70 0.72
C VAL A 254 3.01 -6.44 -0.17
N VAL A 255 4.01 -5.76 -0.76
CA VAL A 255 5.04 -6.41 -1.61
C VAL A 255 5.77 -7.51 -0.85
N VAL A 256 6.24 -7.23 0.35
CA VAL A 256 6.99 -8.19 1.18
C VAL A 256 6.11 -9.39 1.53
N THR A 257 4.89 -9.13 1.98
CA THR A 257 3.94 -10.19 2.35
C THR A 257 3.56 -11.05 1.14
N GLU A 258 3.31 -10.45 -0.03
CA GLU A 258 3.00 -11.19 -1.25
C GLU A 258 4.12 -12.15 -1.67
N VAL A 259 5.37 -11.71 -1.52
CA VAL A 259 6.55 -12.55 -1.83
C VAL A 259 6.67 -13.69 -0.82
N VAL A 260 6.61 -13.40 0.49
CA VAL A 260 6.79 -14.40 1.55
C VAL A 260 5.72 -15.48 1.51
N PHE A 261 4.45 -15.10 1.29
CA PHE A 261 3.33 -16.05 1.22
C PHE A 261 3.07 -16.60 -0.18
N ASN A 262 3.90 -16.28 -1.17
CA ASN A 262 3.71 -16.66 -2.57
C ASN A 262 2.35 -16.20 -3.14
N TYR A 263 1.82 -15.07 -2.66
CA TYR A 263 0.52 -14.55 -3.07
C TYR A 263 0.59 -13.92 -4.47
N PRO A 264 -0.34 -14.22 -5.39
CA PRO A 264 -0.27 -13.77 -6.78
C PRO A 264 -0.74 -12.32 -6.95
N GLY A 265 0.01 -11.37 -6.38
CA GLY A 265 -0.26 -9.94 -6.41
C GLY A 265 0.77 -9.14 -7.23
N LEU A 266 0.64 -7.80 -7.20
CA LEU A 266 1.52 -6.85 -7.90
C LEU A 266 2.95 -6.86 -7.37
N GLY A 267 3.12 -6.89 -6.05
CA GLY A 267 4.44 -6.84 -5.43
C GLY A 267 5.28 -8.08 -5.77
N ARG A 268 4.66 -9.25 -5.76
CA ARG A 268 5.31 -10.46 -6.24
C ARG A 268 5.66 -10.36 -7.73
N LEU A 269 4.77 -9.82 -8.56
CA LEU A 269 5.03 -9.63 -9.98
C LEU A 269 6.22 -8.69 -10.22
N VAL A 270 6.42 -7.66 -9.39
CA VAL A 270 7.62 -6.80 -9.45
C VAL A 270 8.90 -7.61 -9.29
N ILE A 271 8.96 -8.46 -8.25
CA ILE A 271 10.15 -9.28 -7.99
C ILE A 271 10.37 -10.31 -9.10
N GLU A 272 9.30 -10.97 -9.57
CA GLU A 272 9.36 -11.91 -10.69
C GLU A 272 9.88 -11.23 -11.98
N SER A 273 9.36 -10.05 -12.31
CA SER A 273 9.76 -9.30 -13.51
C SER A 273 11.20 -8.78 -13.44
N ILE A 274 11.65 -8.33 -12.27
CA ILE A 274 13.04 -7.92 -12.06
C ILE A 274 13.98 -9.13 -12.20
N SER A 275 13.64 -10.26 -11.59
CA SER A 275 14.42 -11.49 -11.64
C SER A 275 14.52 -12.06 -13.06
N ASN A 276 13.44 -11.95 -13.83
CA ASN A 276 13.37 -12.37 -15.23
C ASN A 276 13.86 -11.30 -16.22
N ARG A 277 14.28 -10.13 -15.72
CA ARG A 277 14.74 -9.00 -16.54
C ARG A 277 13.71 -8.52 -17.57
N ASP A 278 12.43 -8.65 -17.23
CA ASP A 278 11.31 -8.21 -18.07
C ASP A 278 11.08 -6.71 -17.88
N LEU A 279 11.94 -5.90 -18.51
CA LEU A 279 11.96 -4.45 -18.32
C LEU A 279 10.63 -3.77 -18.70
N PRO A 280 9.92 -4.14 -19.78
CA PRO A 280 8.60 -3.57 -20.07
C PRO A 280 7.59 -3.76 -18.95
N VAL A 281 7.54 -4.96 -18.34
CA VAL A 281 6.66 -5.22 -17.20
C VAL A 281 7.07 -4.40 -15.97
N VAL A 282 8.37 -4.27 -15.71
CA VAL A 282 8.88 -3.43 -14.60
C VAL A 282 8.48 -1.97 -14.78
N GLN A 283 8.58 -1.42 -16.01
CA GLN A 283 8.13 -0.06 -16.32
C GLN A 283 6.63 0.11 -16.09
N ALA A 284 5.81 -0.81 -16.58
CA ALA A 284 4.36 -0.80 -16.40
C ALA A 284 3.99 -0.85 -14.90
N LEU A 285 4.63 -1.74 -14.12
CA LEU A 285 4.40 -1.88 -12.69
C LEU A 285 4.77 -0.60 -11.92
N ALA A 286 5.89 0.04 -12.27
CA ALA A 286 6.29 1.30 -11.64
C ALA A 286 5.23 2.39 -11.81
N ILE A 287 4.67 2.55 -13.01
CA ILE A 287 3.60 3.52 -13.29
C ILE A 287 2.31 3.16 -12.56
N ILE A 288 1.93 1.89 -12.57
CA ILE A 288 0.70 1.44 -11.90
C ILE A 288 0.79 1.64 -10.39
N LEU A 289 1.88 1.21 -9.76
CA LEU A 289 2.10 1.40 -8.32
C LEU A 289 2.14 2.88 -7.95
N ALA A 290 2.82 3.72 -8.76
CA ALA A 290 2.80 5.16 -8.57
C ALA A 290 1.40 5.76 -8.72
N SER A 291 0.60 5.29 -9.70
CA SER A 291 -0.78 5.73 -9.93
C SER A 291 -1.69 5.36 -8.76
N ILE A 292 -1.57 4.14 -8.25
CA ILE A 292 -2.30 3.68 -7.05
C ILE A 292 -1.91 4.53 -5.84
N TYR A 293 -0.61 4.77 -5.63
CA TYR A 293 -0.11 5.60 -4.53
C TYR A 293 -0.63 7.05 -4.60
N VAL A 294 -0.55 7.68 -5.77
CA VAL A 294 -1.09 9.03 -6.01
C VAL A 294 -2.60 9.07 -5.79
N GLY A 295 -3.33 8.06 -6.29
CA GLY A 295 -4.77 7.94 -6.11
C GLY A 295 -5.18 7.82 -4.63
N ILE A 296 -4.51 6.96 -3.88
CA ILE A 296 -4.76 6.78 -2.44
C ILE A 296 -4.47 8.07 -1.68
N ASN A 297 -3.34 8.74 -1.95
CA ASN A 297 -3.03 10.02 -1.31
C ASN A 297 -4.06 11.11 -1.65
N LEU A 298 -4.54 11.15 -2.89
CA LEU A 298 -5.60 12.09 -3.30
C LEU A 298 -6.90 11.82 -2.53
N ILE A 299 -7.32 10.55 -2.39
CA ILE A 299 -8.48 10.16 -1.61
C ILE A 299 -8.29 10.55 -0.14
N ALA A 300 -7.13 10.31 0.43
CA ALA A 300 -6.76 10.67 1.79
C ALA A 300 -6.85 12.18 2.04
N ASP A 301 -6.32 12.97 1.13
CA ASP A 301 -6.40 14.44 1.17
C ASP A 301 -7.86 14.92 1.11
N LEU A 302 -8.66 14.33 0.22
CA LEU A 302 -10.09 14.66 0.08
C LEU A 302 -10.86 14.32 1.36
N MET A 303 -10.64 13.14 1.94
CA MET A 303 -11.24 12.76 3.22
C MET A 303 -10.87 13.73 4.34
N THR A 304 -9.60 14.11 4.44
CA THR A 304 -9.11 15.10 5.41
C THR A 304 -9.80 16.44 5.25
N LEU A 305 -9.95 16.92 4.00
CA LEU A 305 -10.65 18.19 3.70
C LEU A 305 -12.15 18.13 4.02
N MET A 306 -12.79 16.97 3.79
CA MET A 306 -14.22 16.82 4.10
C MET A 306 -14.50 16.73 5.60
N LEU A 307 -13.64 16.07 6.35
CA LEU A 307 -13.83 15.78 7.77
C LEU A 307 -13.29 16.87 8.70
N ASN A 308 -12.44 17.78 8.21
CA ASN A 308 -11.90 18.87 9.02
C ASN A 308 -12.62 20.21 8.78
N PRO A 309 -13.63 20.58 9.61
CA PRO A 309 -14.40 21.81 9.41
C PRO A 309 -13.57 23.09 9.63
N ARG A 310 -12.45 23.02 10.35
CA ARG A 310 -11.57 24.17 10.60
C ARG A 310 -10.84 24.61 9.34
N LEU A 311 -10.53 23.71 8.43
CA LEU A 311 -9.94 24.06 7.13
C LEU A 311 -10.93 24.79 6.22
N LYS A 312 -12.24 24.54 6.40
CA LYS A 312 -13.30 25.29 5.68
C LYS A 312 -13.39 26.76 6.11
N SER A 313 -13.20 27.07 7.38
CA SER A 313 -13.36 28.43 7.92
C SER A 313 -12.16 29.35 7.64
N LEU A 314 -10.95 28.80 7.51
CA LEU A 314 -9.77 29.60 7.15
C LEU A 314 -9.76 30.06 5.68
N GLN A 315 -10.56 29.45 4.82
CA GLN A 315 -10.69 29.82 3.40
C GLN A 315 -11.73 30.92 3.13
N ILE A 316 -12.64 31.17 4.06
CA ILE A 316 -13.65 32.24 3.93
C ILE A 316 -13.04 33.61 4.29
N ARG A 317 -11.84 33.63 4.88
CA ARG A 317 -11.14 34.83 5.34
C ARG A 317 -10.03 35.34 4.38
N LYS A 318 -9.89 34.78 3.21
CA LYS A 318 -9.08 35.29 2.10
C LYS A 318 -9.97 35.51 0.89
#